data_3b9a50235b4fc441182594fc95c332cb
#
_entry.id   3b9a50235b4fc441182594fc95c332cb
#
_cell.length_a   1.000
_cell.length_b   1.000
_cell.length_c   1.000
_cell.angle_alpha   90.00
_cell.angle_beta   90.00
_cell.angle_gamma   90.00
#
_symmetry.space_group_name_H-M   'P 1'
#
loop_
_entity.id
_entity.type
_entity.pdbx_description
1 polymer ?
#
loop_
_entity_poly.entity_id
_entity_poly.type
_entity_poly.pdbx_seq_one_letter_code
_entity_poly.pdbx_strand_id
1 'polypeptide(L)'
;MKYFFIFFYFSVNILSSKDFSSEAYSKTTRDRVKVADNFIYENIETKGQWKDSEGQYGLFFCHGNIVLENSMKKVQSFCEYIDRDNDKAWTVMTSTKEIDSDNKMYQFDTTAEIGTNIFLNGSGKYKKYIGFKCTFAIKYYDEEYNFLVQKCKSPSKNN
;
A
#
# COMPACT_ATOMS: atom_id res chain seq x y z
N MET A 1 21.93 -59.05 16.04
CA MET A 1 20.85 -58.13 15.59
C MET A 1 21.29 -56.69 15.86
N LYS A 2 21.63 -55.92 14.81
CA LYS A 2 22.04 -54.51 14.93
C LYS A 2 20.84 -53.65 14.54
N TYR A 3 20.30 -52.91 15.50
CA TYR A 3 19.21 -51.93 15.26
C TYR A 3 19.83 -50.67 14.67
N PHE A 4 19.47 -50.33 13.43
CA PHE A 4 19.84 -49.14 12.74
C PHE A 4 18.74 -48.07 13.05
N PHE A 5 19.04 -47.11 13.94
CA PHE A 5 18.15 -45.98 14.20
C PHE A 5 18.38 -44.94 13.11
N ILE A 6 17.42 -44.79 12.20
CA ILE A 6 17.38 -43.69 11.22
C ILE A 6 16.73 -42.48 11.91
N PHE A 7 17.56 -41.50 12.29
CA PHE A 7 17.09 -40.20 12.73
C PHE A 7 16.64 -39.39 11.50
N PHE A 8 15.35 -39.26 11.31
CA PHE A 8 14.76 -38.30 10.36
C PHE A 8 14.89 -36.90 10.96
N TYR A 9 15.89 -36.14 10.51
CA TYR A 9 15.94 -34.70 10.77
C TYR A 9 14.85 -34.01 9.94
N PHE A 10 13.72 -33.70 10.56
CA PHE A 10 12.76 -32.74 10.05
C PHE A 10 13.37 -31.35 10.20
N SER A 11 14.04 -30.86 9.18
CA SER A 11 14.38 -29.43 9.06
C SER A 11 13.07 -28.65 8.86
N VAL A 12 12.52 -28.14 9.94
CA VAL A 12 11.46 -27.14 9.88
C VAL A 12 12.10 -25.88 9.33
N ASN A 13 11.98 -25.67 8.01
CA ASN A 13 12.24 -24.38 7.42
C ASN A 13 11.23 -23.38 7.99
N ILE A 14 11.61 -22.68 9.04
CA ILE A 14 10.89 -21.49 9.51
C ILE A 14 11.05 -20.49 8.38
N LEU A 15 10.06 -20.39 7.50
CA LEU A 15 9.94 -19.28 6.55
C LEU A 15 9.78 -18.02 7.39
N SER A 16 10.90 -17.42 7.77
CA SER A 16 10.92 -16.08 8.31
C SER A 16 10.56 -15.15 7.14
N SER A 17 9.37 -14.64 7.15
CA SER A 17 8.91 -13.64 6.21
C SER A 17 9.79 -12.39 6.38
N LYS A 18 10.61 -12.13 5.37
CA LYS A 18 11.59 -11.05 5.37
C LYS A 18 10.90 -9.72 5.06
N ASP A 19 11.31 -8.66 5.75
CA ASP A 19 10.93 -7.29 5.39
C ASP A 19 11.29 -7.00 3.94
N PHE A 20 10.44 -6.28 3.23
CA PHE A 20 10.66 -5.92 1.83
C PHE A 20 10.27 -4.46 1.56
N SER A 21 10.73 -3.93 0.44
CA SER A 21 10.33 -2.61 -0.05
C SER A 21 9.76 -2.73 -1.46
N SER A 22 8.90 -1.80 -1.82
CA SER A 22 8.42 -1.68 -3.18
C SER A 22 8.29 -0.23 -3.60
N GLU A 23 8.28 -0.01 -4.90
CA GLU A 23 8.05 1.27 -5.54
C GLU A 23 6.99 1.13 -6.63
N ALA A 24 6.27 2.21 -6.88
CA ALA A 24 5.21 2.23 -7.85
C ALA A 24 5.10 3.59 -8.55
N TYR A 25 4.76 3.53 -9.84
CA TYR A 25 4.40 4.70 -10.66
C TYR A 25 2.96 4.57 -11.07
N SER A 26 2.19 5.63 -10.89
CA SER A 26 0.77 5.57 -11.17
C SER A 26 0.17 6.86 -11.70
N LYS A 27 -1.01 6.66 -12.31
CA LYS A 27 -1.93 7.72 -12.69
C LYS A 27 -3.18 7.62 -11.83
N THR A 28 -3.62 8.76 -11.27
CA THR A 28 -4.82 8.88 -10.45
C THR A 28 -5.84 9.76 -11.17
N THR A 29 -7.06 9.29 -11.31
CA THR A 29 -8.22 10.11 -11.71
C THR A 29 -9.01 10.49 -10.47
N ARG A 30 -9.63 11.67 -10.49
CA ARG A 30 -10.35 12.24 -9.36
C ARG A 30 -11.70 12.75 -9.79
N ASP A 31 -12.73 12.45 -9.00
CA ASP A 31 -14.06 13.05 -9.12
C ASP A 31 -14.36 13.77 -7.81
N ARG A 32 -14.43 15.11 -7.89
CA ARG A 32 -14.47 16.01 -6.75
C ARG A 32 -15.85 16.62 -6.58
N VAL A 33 -16.38 16.54 -5.37
CA VAL A 33 -17.62 17.18 -4.96
C VAL A 33 -17.34 18.12 -3.80
N LYS A 34 -17.64 19.41 -3.99
CA LYS A 34 -17.66 20.39 -2.89
C LYS A 34 -18.99 20.27 -2.17
N VAL A 35 -18.97 19.79 -0.93
CA VAL A 35 -20.16 19.61 -0.10
C VAL A 35 -20.46 20.88 0.69
N ALA A 36 -19.41 21.55 1.21
CA ALA A 36 -19.49 22.83 1.92
C ALA A 36 -18.16 23.59 1.74
N ASP A 37 -18.07 24.83 2.25
CA ASP A 37 -16.85 25.63 2.12
C ASP A 37 -15.63 25.01 2.80
N ASN A 38 -15.85 24.23 3.85
CA ASN A 38 -14.81 23.52 4.60
C ASN A 38 -14.86 22.01 4.43
N PHE A 39 -15.65 21.49 3.46
CA PHE A 39 -15.81 20.06 3.23
C PHE A 39 -15.80 19.73 1.74
N ILE A 40 -14.77 18.96 1.34
CA ILE A 40 -14.63 18.42 -0.02
C ILE A 40 -14.53 16.90 0.08
N TYR A 41 -15.23 16.22 -0.81
CA TYR A 41 -15.14 14.78 -1.01
C TYR A 41 -14.64 14.48 -2.41
N GLU A 42 -13.66 13.58 -2.51
CA GLU A 42 -13.14 13.10 -3.80
C GLU A 42 -13.20 11.59 -3.85
N ASN A 43 -13.76 11.05 -4.92
CA ASN A 43 -13.50 9.68 -5.31
C ASN A 43 -12.21 9.62 -6.11
N ILE A 44 -11.39 8.61 -5.86
CA ILE A 44 -10.14 8.41 -6.57
C ILE A 44 -10.04 7.00 -7.13
N GLU A 45 -9.56 6.92 -8.37
CA GLU A 45 -9.12 5.69 -9.00
C GLU A 45 -7.66 5.83 -9.38
N THR A 46 -6.82 4.89 -8.93
CA THR A 46 -5.39 4.89 -9.24
C THR A 46 -5.02 3.60 -9.97
N LYS A 47 -4.29 3.74 -11.06
CA LYS A 47 -3.77 2.61 -11.86
C LYS A 47 -2.29 2.81 -12.09
N GLY A 48 -1.50 1.73 -11.92
CA GLY A 48 -0.07 1.87 -12.10
C GLY A 48 0.66 0.55 -12.19
N GLN A 49 1.98 0.69 -12.20
CA GLN A 49 2.94 -0.40 -12.21
C GLN A 49 3.73 -0.36 -10.90
N TRP A 50 4.10 -1.53 -10.41
CA TRP A 50 4.90 -1.66 -9.21
C TRP A 50 6.01 -2.69 -9.40
N LYS A 51 7.07 -2.55 -8.61
CA LYS A 51 8.12 -3.56 -8.43
C LYS A 51 8.58 -3.57 -6.97
N ASP A 52 9.08 -4.69 -6.50
CA ASP A 52 9.61 -4.85 -5.16
C ASP A 52 11.08 -5.24 -5.13
N SER A 53 11.64 -5.22 -3.92
CA SER A 53 13.04 -5.60 -3.67
C SER A 53 13.33 -7.09 -3.83
N GLU A 54 12.31 -7.93 -3.98
CA GLU A 54 12.43 -9.36 -4.27
C GLU A 54 12.39 -9.66 -5.78
N GLY A 55 12.28 -8.62 -6.63
CA GLY A 55 12.24 -8.72 -8.09
C GLY A 55 10.85 -9.06 -8.64
N GLN A 56 9.79 -8.98 -7.82
CA GLN A 56 8.43 -9.09 -8.31
C GLN A 56 7.98 -7.76 -8.90
N TYR A 57 7.13 -7.81 -9.90
CA TYR A 57 6.56 -6.63 -10.55
C TYR A 57 5.18 -6.95 -11.14
N GLY A 58 4.41 -5.93 -11.40
CA GLY A 58 3.09 -6.09 -11.98
C GLY A 58 2.30 -4.79 -12.07
N LEU A 59 1.00 -4.94 -12.11
CA LEU A 59 0.04 -3.85 -12.15
C LEU A 59 -0.68 -3.73 -10.82
N PHE A 60 -1.19 -2.55 -10.52
CA PHE A 60 -2.11 -2.36 -9.40
C PHE A 60 -3.24 -1.40 -9.76
N PHE A 61 -4.34 -1.59 -9.07
CA PHE A 61 -5.56 -0.81 -9.19
C PHE A 61 -6.05 -0.47 -7.80
N CYS A 62 -6.31 0.82 -7.54
CA CYS A 62 -6.88 1.25 -6.27
C CYS A 62 -8.16 2.05 -6.51
N HIS A 63 -9.13 1.84 -5.62
CA HIS A 63 -10.32 2.65 -5.51
C HIS A 63 -10.40 3.20 -4.10
N GLY A 64 -10.71 4.48 -3.97
CA GLY A 64 -10.75 5.08 -2.65
C GLY A 64 -11.39 6.46 -2.65
N ASN A 65 -11.21 7.11 -1.53
CA ASN A 65 -11.73 8.45 -1.32
C ASN A 65 -10.73 9.33 -0.56
N ILE A 66 -10.86 10.63 -0.81
CA ILE A 66 -10.20 11.69 -0.05
C ILE A 66 -11.31 12.54 0.58
N VAL A 67 -11.19 12.78 1.87
CA VAL A 67 -12.03 13.72 2.60
C VAL A 67 -11.15 14.86 3.09
N LEU A 68 -11.51 16.07 2.68
CA LEU A 68 -10.91 17.30 3.15
C LEU A 68 -11.93 18.00 4.04
N GLU A 69 -11.64 18.07 5.32
CA GLU A 69 -12.53 18.67 6.32
C GLU A 69 -11.71 19.46 7.34
N ASN A 70 -12.06 20.76 7.53
CA ASN A 70 -11.44 21.61 8.55
C ASN A 70 -9.90 21.54 8.58
N SER A 71 -9.24 21.70 7.43
CA SER A 71 -7.78 21.60 7.26
C SER A 71 -7.19 20.20 7.46
N MET A 72 -8.02 19.16 7.59
CA MET A 72 -7.58 17.77 7.64
C MET A 72 -7.86 17.08 6.31
N LYS A 73 -6.84 16.42 5.77
CA LYS A 73 -6.95 15.50 4.63
C LYS A 73 -6.89 14.07 5.13
N LYS A 74 -7.91 13.28 4.85
CA LYS A 74 -7.96 11.85 5.13
C LYS A 74 -8.10 11.11 3.82
N VAL A 75 -7.27 10.09 3.62
CA VAL A 75 -7.28 9.23 2.43
C VAL A 75 -7.48 7.80 2.86
N GLN A 76 -8.35 7.10 2.16
CA GLN A 76 -8.49 5.65 2.26
C GLN A 76 -8.66 5.07 0.86
N SER A 77 -7.87 4.03 0.54
CA SER A 77 -7.95 3.33 -0.73
C SER A 77 -7.78 1.83 -0.54
N PHE A 78 -8.57 1.06 -1.26
CA PHE A 78 -8.43 -0.38 -1.39
C PHE A 78 -7.74 -0.70 -2.70
N CYS A 79 -6.66 -1.48 -2.64
CA CYS A 79 -5.83 -1.78 -3.81
C CYS A 79 -5.76 -3.28 -4.08
N GLU A 80 -5.84 -3.64 -5.34
CA GLU A 80 -5.50 -4.95 -5.88
C GLU A 80 -4.17 -4.84 -6.62
N TYR A 81 -3.19 -5.66 -6.25
CA TYR A 81 -1.93 -5.85 -6.94
C TYR A 81 -1.99 -7.18 -7.68
N ILE A 82 -1.54 -7.20 -8.92
CA ILE A 82 -1.49 -8.38 -9.76
C ILE A 82 -0.09 -8.48 -10.34
N ASP A 83 0.58 -9.59 -10.13
CA ASP A 83 1.91 -9.82 -10.70
C ASP A 83 1.85 -10.52 -12.07
N ARG A 84 3.02 -10.75 -12.65
CA ARG A 84 3.18 -11.43 -13.95
C ARG A 84 2.66 -12.87 -13.97
N ASP A 85 2.54 -13.53 -12.80
CA ASP A 85 2.09 -14.91 -12.64
C ASP A 85 0.58 -14.98 -12.31
N ASN A 86 -0.14 -13.82 -12.32
CA ASN A 86 -1.52 -13.63 -11.89
C ASN A 86 -1.76 -13.89 -10.39
N ASP A 87 -0.71 -13.97 -9.58
CA ASP A 87 -0.88 -13.95 -8.14
C ASP A 87 -1.27 -12.54 -7.68
N LYS A 88 -2.16 -12.46 -6.69
CA LYS A 88 -2.78 -11.22 -6.26
C LYS A 88 -2.50 -10.90 -4.79
N ALA A 89 -2.44 -9.61 -4.49
CA ALA A 89 -2.50 -9.10 -3.13
C ALA A 89 -3.56 -8.00 -3.03
N TRP A 90 -4.29 -7.97 -1.91
CA TRP A 90 -5.28 -6.93 -1.60
C TRP A 90 -4.85 -6.19 -0.36
N THR A 91 -4.87 -4.87 -0.46
CA THR A 91 -4.39 -4.01 0.63
C THR A 91 -5.35 -2.87 0.89
N VAL A 92 -5.22 -2.26 2.07
CA VAL A 92 -5.83 -0.97 2.40
C VAL A 92 -4.75 0.04 2.70
N MET A 93 -4.79 1.15 1.98
CA MET A 93 -3.92 2.31 2.18
C MET A 93 -4.69 3.40 2.92
N THR A 94 -4.06 3.97 3.94
CA THR A 94 -4.63 5.09 4.69
C THR A 94 -3.58 6.15 4.97
N SER A 95 -3.96 7.42 4.87
CA SER A 95 -3.16 8.55 5.35
C SER A 95 -4.05 9.60 5.99
N THR A 96 -3.45 10.40 6.86
CA THR A 96 -4.08 11.58 7.44
C THR A 96 -3.02 12.67 7.51
N LYS A 97 -3.34 13.85 6.98
CA LYS A 97 -2.43 14.99 6.92
C LYS A 97 -3.18 16.26 7.29
N GLU A 98 -2.56 17.10 8.11
CA GLU A 98 -3.01 18.46 8.30
C GLU A 98 -2.57 19.31 7.10
N ILE A 99 -3.49 20.08 6.54
CA ILE A 99 -3.25 21.02 5.43
C ILE A 99 -3.15 22.39 6.04
N ASP A 100 -2.05 23.09 5.76
CA ASP A 100 -1.87 24.47 6.19
C ASP A 100 -3.01 25.34 5.66
N SER A 101 -3.66 26.11 6.56
CA SER A 101 -4.82 26.95 6.24
C SER A 101 -4.51 28.03 5.19
N ASP A 102 -3.23 28.43 5.06
CA ASP A 102 -2.78 29.40 4.06
C ASP A 102 -2.64 28.77 2.67
N ASN A 103 -2.53 27.43 2.58
CA ASN A 103 -2.67 26.70 1.34
C ASN A 103 -4.15 26.51 1.05
N LYS A 104 -4.67 27.32 0.12
CA LYS A 104 -6.05 27.24 -0.33
C LYS A 104 -6.43 25.76 -0.51
N MET A 105 -7.43 25.31 0.18
CA MET A 105 -7.99 23.93 0.20
C MET A 105 -8.21 23.32 -1.21
N TYR A 106 -8.06 24.16 -2.23
CA TYR A 106 -8.27 23.83 -3.64
C TYR A 106 -6.97 23.74 -4.46
N GLN A 107 -5.80 24.06 -3.87
CA GLN A 107 -4.54 23.93 -4.59
C GLN A 107 -4.01 22.50 -4.46
N PHE A 108 -3.52 21.98 -5.57
CA PHE A 108 -2.86 20.69 -5.62
C PHE A 108 -1.60 20.72 -4.74
N ASP A 109 -1.58 19.86 -3.72
CA ASP A 109 -0.45 19.76 -2.80
C ASP A 109 0.60 18.78 -3.37
N THR A 110 1.71 19.32 -3.86
CA THR A 110 2.85 18.55 -4.38
C THR A 110 3.75 17.98 -3.28
N THR A 111 3.46 18.27 -2.01
CA THR A 111 4.26 17.73 -0.89
C THR A 111 4.08 16.22 -0.76
N ALA A 112 5.10 15.56 -0.25
CA ALA A 112 5.01 14.11 -0.01
C ALA A 112 3.93 13.82 1.04
N GLU A 113 3.14 12.78 0.76
CA GLU A 113 2.15 12.25 1.69
C GLU A 113 2.66 10.93 2.27
N ILE A 114 2.58 10.80 3.59
CA ILE A 114 3.02 9.60 4.31
C ILE A 114 1.78 8.90 4.86
N GLY A 115 1.78 7.57 4.78
CA GLY A 115 0.67 6.78 5.31
C GLY A 115 1.04 5.33 5.58
N THR A 116 0.02 4.52 5.79
CA THR A 116 0.16 3.08 6.04
C THR A 116 -0.59 2.27 5.00
N ASN A 117 0.00 1.14 4.63
CA ASN A 117 -0.61 0.15 3.75
C ASN A 117 -0.59 -1.22 4.46
N ILE A 118 -1.74 -1.87 4.55
CA ILE A 118 -1.90 -3.16 5.25
C ILE A 118 -2.34 -4.21 4.24
N PHE A 119 -1.63 -5.34 4.19
CA PHE A 119 -2.00 -6.49 3.40
C PHE A 119 -3.16 -7.23 4.05
N LEU A 120 -4.33 -7.17 3.42
CA LEU A 120 -5.56 -7.77 3.91
C LEU A 120 -5.70 -9.23 3.50
N ASN A 121 -5.31 -9.54 2.26
CA ASN A 121 -5.44 -10.86 1.69
C ASN A 121 -4.41 -11.07 0.56
N GLY A 122 -4.25 -12.31 0.10
CA GLY A 122 -3.35 -12.65 -1.00
C GLY A 122 -3.64 -14.01 -1.58
N SER A 123 -3.33 -14.20 -2.87
CA SER A 123 -3.28 -15.51 -3.53
C SER A 123 -1.83 -15.96 -3.70
N GLY A 124 -1.62 -17.25 -4.04
CA GLY A 124 -0.32 -17.82 -4.35
C GLY A 124 0.78 -17.40 -3.36
N LYS A 125 1.85 -16.81 -3.88
CA LYS A 125 3.00 -16.37 -3.10
C LYS A 125 2.72 -15.20 -2.14
N TYR A 126 1.63 -14.42 -2.36
CA TYR A 126 1.28 -13.27 -1.52
C TYR A 126 0.54 -13.62 -0.24
N LYS A 127 0.10 -14.88 -0.07
CA LYS A 127 -0.48 -15.37 1.20
C LYS A 127 0.44 -15.15 2.40
N LYS A 128 1.77 -15.22 2.19
CA LYS A 128 2.78 -15.00 3.24
C LYS A 128 2.83 -13.57 3.77
N TYR A 129 2.26 -12.60 3.02
CA TYR A 129 2.26 -11.17 3.40
C TYR A 129 0.99 -10.71 4.11
N ILE A 130 -0.01 -11.57 4.29
CA ILE A 130 -1.24 -11.21 4.99
C ILE A 130 -0.90 -10.69 6.39
N GLY A 131 -1.42 -9.50 6.74
CA GLY A 131 -1.15 -8.81 8.00
C GLY A 131 0.12 -7.97 8.02
N PHE A 132 0.94 -7.96 6.93
CA PHE A 132 2.07 -7.03 6.83
C PHE A 132 1.59 -5.59 6.86
N LYS A 133 2.37 -4.77 7.57
CA LYS A 133 2.15 -3.34 7.64
C LYS A 133 3.32 -2.62 6.97
N CYS A 134 3.00 -1.80 5.97
CA CYS A 134 3.95 -0.96 5.28
C CYS A 134 3.77 0.50 5.69
N THR A 135 4.87 1.24 5.75
CA THR A 135 4.84 2.69 5.71
C THR A 135 5.14 3.12 4.29
N PHE A 136 4.32 3.98 3.71
CA PHE A 136 4.54 4.52 2.38
C PHE A 136 4.77 6.02 2.40
N ALA A 137 5.44 6.52 1.36
CA ALA A 137 5.50 7.91 0.99
C ALA A 137 5.11 8.04 -0.48
N ILE A 138 4.18 8.96 -0.78
CA ILE A 138 3.78 9.30 -2.16
C ILE A 138 4.26 10.72 -2.45
N LYS A 139 4.88 10.90 -3.61
CA LYS A 139 5.13 12.21 -4.21
C LYS A 139 4.28 12.37 -5.47
N TYR A 140 3.54 13.45 -5.54
CA TYR A 140 2.77 13.84 -6.71
C TYR A 140 3.63 14.75 -7.60
N TYR A 141 3.66 14.47 -8.91
CA TYR A 141 4.31 15.32 -9.91
C TYR A 141 3.34 16.38 -10.43
N ASP A 142 2.08 15.98 -10.56
CA ASP A 142 0.94 16.80 -10.94
C ASP A 142 -0.35 16.21 -10.34
N GLU A 143 -1.52 16.65 -10.80
CA GLU A 143 -2.82 16.16 -10.30
C GLU A 143 -3.08 14.69 -10.62
N GLU A 144 -2.43 14.14 -11.66
CA GLU A 144 -2.67 12.78 -12.15
C GLU A 144 -1.53 11.82 -11.80
N TYR A 145 -0.27 12.26 -11.93
CA TYR A 145 0.89 11.35 -11.85
C TYR A 145 1.58 11.40 -10.51
N ASN A 146 1.89 10.24 -9.99
CA ASN A 146 2.59 10.12 -8.71
C ASN A 146 3.58 8.95 -8.69
N PHE A 147 4.50 9.04 -7.74
CA PHE A 147 5.47 8.01 -7.40
C PHE A 147 5.33 7.64 -5.94
N LEU A 148 5.25 6.36 -5.65
CA LEU A 148 5.13 5.79 -4.32
C LEU A 148 6.33 4.92 -4.00
N VAL A 149 6.85 5.05 -2.79
CA VAL A 149 7.76 4.09 -2.18
C VAL A 149 7.16 3.57 -0.89
N GLN A 150 7.36 2.29 -0.59
CA GLN A 150 6.92 1.73 0.69
C GLN A 150 7.92 0.71 1.24
N LYS A 151 7.95 0.63 2.58
CA LYS A 151 8.70 -0.38 3.34
C LYS A 151 7.74 -1.18 4.20
N CYS A 152 7.78 -2.48 4.06
CA CYS A 152 6.87 -3.43 4.68
C CYS A 152 7.58 -4.26 5.74
N LYS A 153 6.93 -4.42 6.87
CA LYS A 153 7.41 -5.25 7.99
C LYS A 153 6.45 -6.39 8.25
N SER A 154 6.99 -7.54 8.59
CA SER A 154 6.20 -8.68 9.04
C SER A 154 5.44 -8.33 10.33
N PRO A 155 4.26 -8.91 10.55
CA PRO A 155 3.60 -8.83 11.85
C PRO A 155 4.56 -9.29 12.94
N SER A 156 4.73 -8.49 14.00
CA SER A 156 5.47 -8.95 15.17
C SER A 156 4.76 -10.19 15.72
N LYS A 157 5.47 -11.29 15.86
CA LYS A 157 4.97 -12.44 16.63
C LYS A 157 4.85 -11.91 18.08
N ASN A 158 3.63 -11.58 18.50
CA ASN A 158 3.39 -11.37 19.91
C ASN A 158 3.66 -12.71 20.61
N ASN A 159 4.73 -12.76 21.39
CA ASN A 159 5.02 -13.86 22.33
C ASN A 159 4.00 -13.85 23.45
#